data_effd3f4ee83aa8058af474a38fc4afec
#
_entry.id   effd3f4ee83aa8058af474a38fc4afec
#
_cell.length_a   1.000
_cell.length_b   1.000
_cell.length_c   1.000
_cell.angle_alpha   90.00
_cell.angle_beta   90.00
_cell.angle_gamma   90.00
#
_symmetry.space_group_name_H-M   'P 1'
#
loop_
_entity.id
_entity.type
_entity.pdbx_description
1 polymer ?
#
loop_
_entity_poly.entity_id
_entity_poly.type
_entity_poly.pdbx_seq_one_letter_code
_entity_poly.pdbx_strand_id
1 'polypeptide(L)'
;ISEEIMVGAAAGAAMTGLRPIVDLSYSTFLYMAMDQFINQVAKSRYMFGGQASLPVVFRSAMFYGLSTAAHHSDRPYPMFMNVPGLKIMVPASPTDAKGLLRTAIDMDDPVLSFEACLLWGMKEDIEDGEFRIPFGVARTVRQGTDVTIVAISSAVPQAVLAAQILETEGISAEIIDPRTLVPLDSL
;
A
#
# COMPACT_ATOMS: atom_id res chain seq x y z
N ILE A 1 -13.33 -10.97 12.14
CA ILE A 1 -14.56 -11.79 12.19
C ILE A 1 -15.34 -11.55 10.90
N SER A 2 -15.44 -12.53 10.02
CA SER A 2 -16.19 -12.44 8.76
C SER A 2 -15.63 -11.41 7.76
N GLU A 3 -14.34 -11.43 7.54
CA GLU A 3 -13.64 -10.53 6.61
C GLU A 3 -14.23 -10.65 5.19
N GLU A 4 -14.68 -11.84 4.82
CA GLU A 4 -15.41 -12.09 3.57
C GLU A 4 -16.68 -11.24 3.45
N ILE A 5 -17.47 -11.14 4.53
CA ILE A 5 -18.67 -10.29 4.57
C ILE A 5 -18.27 -8.81 4.52
N MET A 6 -17.23 -8.40 5.22
CA MET A 6 -16.75 -7.00 5.21
C MET A 6 -16.37 -6.57 3.80
N VAL A 7 -15.60 -7.39 3.09
CA VAL A 7 -15.16 -7.09 1.72
C VAL A 7 -16.33 -7.13 0.75
N GLY A 8 -17.20 -8.14 0.83
CA GLY A 8 -18.38 -8.25 -0.04
C GLY A 8 -19.39 -7.12 0.16
N ALA A 9 -19.66 -6.74 1.41
CA ALA A 9 -20.54 -5.62 1.73
C ALA A 9 -19.97 -4.28 1.21
N ALA A 10 -18.66 -4.06 1.36
CA ALA A 10 -18.00 -2.87 0.83
C ALA A 10 -18.05 -2.81 -0.71
N ALA A 11 -17.85 -3.95 -1.38
CA ALA A 11 -17.98 -4.04 -2.83
C ALA A 11 -19.41 -3.67 -3.28
N GLY A 12 -20.44 -4.22 -2.64
CA GLY A 12 -21.82 -3.89 -2.91
C GLY A 12 -22.13 -2.41 -2.66
N ALA A 13 -21.65 -1.86 -1.55
CA ALA A 13 -21.80 -0.43 -1.24
C ALA A 13 -21.13 0.46 -2.28
N ALA A 14 -19.92 0.09 -2.73
CA ALA A 14 -19.23 0.83 -3.79
C ALA A 14 -19.99 0.81 -5.12
N MET A 15 -20.53 -0.33 -5.51
CA MET A 15 -21.38 -0.45 -6.73
C MET A 15 -22.65 0.39 -6.66
N THR A 16 -23.13 0.77 -5.48
CA THR A 16 -24.28 1.66 -5.30
C THR A 16 -23.91 3.14 -5.17
N GLY A 17 -22.64 3.49 -5.39
CA GLY A 17 -22.16 4.87 -5.44
C GLY A 17 -21.55 5.39 -4.13
N LEU A 18 -21.35 4.53 -3.13
CA LEU A 18 -20.60 4.90 -1.93
C LEU A 18 -19.08 4.75 -2.14
N ARG A 19 -18.29 5.37 -1.29
CA ARG A 19 -16.82 5.23 -1.25
C ARG A 19 -16.39 4.67 0.10
N PRO A 20 -16.55 3.37 0.35
CA PRO A 20 -16.24 2.78 1.63
C PRO A 20 -14.73 2.70 1.86
N ILE A 21 -14.35 2.90 3.13
CA ILE A 21 -13.01 2.60 3.63
C ILE A 21 -13.18 1.47 4.66
N VAL A 22 -12.50 0.35 4.43
CA VAL A 22 -12.61 -0.84 5.27
C VAL A 22 -11.28 -1.09 5.97
N ASP A 23 -11.29 -1.17 7.27
CA ASP A 23 -10.13 -1.60 8.05
C ASP A 23 -10.25 -3.11 8.34
N LEU A 24 -9.33 -3.88 7.80
CA LEU A 24 -9.27 -5.34 7.93
C LEU A 24 -8.31 -5.80 9.03
N SER A 25 -7.79 -4.85 9.83
CA SER A 25 -6.85 -5.16 10.90
C SER A 25 -5.56 -5.79 10.38
N TYR A 26 -5.29 -7.05 10.76
CA TYR A 26 -4.09 -7.76 10.30
C TYR A 26 -4.16 -8.10 8.82
N SER A 27 -3.05 -7.88 8.12
CA SER A 27 -2.97 -8.14 6.66
C SER A 27 -3.20 -9.60 6.28
N THR A 28 -2.94 -10.54 7.19
CA THR A 28 -3.20 -11.97 6.97
C THR A 28 -4.70 -12.33 7.02
N PHE A 29 -5.54 -11.46 7.58
CA PHE A 29 -6.99 -11.66 7.56
C PHE A 29 -7.59 -11.51 6.14
N LEU A 30 -6.87 -10.84 5.23
CA LEU A 30 -7.21 -10.81 3.81
C LEU A 30 -7.38 -12.21 3.20
N TYR A 31 -6.66 -13.22 3.71
CA TYR A 31 -6.75 -14.59 3.20
C TYR A 31 -8.14 -15.21 3.38
N MET A 32 -8.89 -14.79 4.40
CA MET A 32 -10.26 -15.25 4.62
C MET A 32 -11.25 -14.70 3.58
N ALA A 33 -10.88 -13.63 2.86
CA ALA A 33 -11.74 -12.98 1.88
C ALA A 33 -11.17 -13.05 0.45
N MET A 34 -10.33 -14.03 0.15
CA MET A 34 -9.61 -14.11 -1.14
C MET A 34 -10.56 -14.15 -2.35
N ASP A 35 -11.66 -14.89 -2.28
CA ASP A 35 -12.64 -14.90 -3.36
C ASP A 35 -13.25 -13.51 -3.60
N GLN A 36 -13.63 -12.84 -2.52
CA GLN A 36 -14.22 -11.50 -2.60
C GLN A 36 -13.23 -10.50 -3.22
N PHE A 37 -11.95 -10.56 -2.86
CA PHE A 37 -10.94 -9.70 -3.45
C PHE A 37 -10.67 -10.01 -4.92
N ILE A 38 -10.41 -11.28 -5.23
CA ILE A 38 -9.90 -11.69 -6.54
C ILE A 38 -11.02 -11.75 -7.58
N ASN A 39 -12.16 -12.33 -7.25
CA ASN A 39 -13.22 -12.55 -8.21
C ASN A 39 -14.26 -11.42 -8.21
N GLN A 40 -14.64 -10.92 -7.04
CA GLN A 40 -15.70 -9.93 -6.95
C GLN A 40 -15.16 -8.50 -7.07
N VAL A 41 -14.20 -8.11 -6.24
CA VAL A 41 -13.68 -6.75 -6.21
C VAL A 41 -12.83 -6.43 -7.44
N ALA A 42 -11.79 -7.23 -7.68
CA ALA A 42 -10.81 -6.94 -8.72
C ALA A 42 -11.38 -7.01 -10.14
N LYS A 43 -12.24 -7.99 -10.41
CA LYS A 43 -12.67 -8.33 -11.79
C LYS A 43 -14.01 -7.71 -12.19
N SER A 44 -14.83 -7.25 -11.25
CA SER A 44 -16.20 -6.80 -11.57
C SER A 44 -16.22 -5.68 -12.60
N ARG A 45 -15.34 -4.70 -12.52
CA ARG A 45 -15.29 -3.62 -13.52
C ARG A 45 -15.06 -4.15 -14.93
N TYR A 46 -14.13 -5.10 -15.09
CA TYR A 46 -13.89 -5.73 -16.37
C TYR A 46 -15.07 -6.59 -16.83
N MET A 47 -15.60 -7.43 -15.93
CA MET A 47 -16.71 -8.34 -16.25
C MET A 47 -17.99 -7.60 -16.65
N PHE A 48 -18.23 -6.43 -16.07
CA PHE A 48 -19.39 -5.59 -16.40
C PHE A 48 -19.09 -4.55 -17.50
N GLY A 49 -18.02 -4.76 -18.28
CA GLY A 49 -17.71 -3.88 -19.42
C GLY A 49 -17.42 -2.43 -19.04
N GLY A 50 -16.88 -2.18 -17.86
CA GLY A 50 -16.59 -0.84 -17.34
C GLY A 50 -17.76 -0.09 -16.73
N GLN A 51 -18.96 -0.68 -16.70
CA GLN A 51 -20.16 -0.04 -16.14
C GLN A 51 -20.16 0.01 -14.61
N ALA A 52 -19.45 -0.90 -13.95
CA ALA A 52 -19.28 -0.89 -12.50
C ALA A 52 -17.96 -0.20 -12.13
N SER A 53 -18.02 0.78 -11.23
CA SER A 53 -16.86 1.29 -10.50
C SER A 53 -16.85 0.71 -9.09
N LEU A 54 -15.65 0.49 -8.53
CA LEU A 54 -15.48 -0.02 -7.18
C LEU A 54 -14.54 0.90 -6.39
N PRO A 55 -14.98 2.11 -6.07
CA PRO A 55 -14.22 3.09 -5.30
C PRO A 55 -14.13 2.67 -3.82
N VAL A 56 -13.35 1.66 -3.51
CA VAL A 56 -13.18 1.15 -2.16
C VAL A 56 -11.71 1.09 -1.76
N VAL A 57 -11.42 1.54 -0.54
CA VAL A 57 -10.09 1.43 0.06
C VAL A 57 -10.12 0.38 1.17
N PHE A 58 -9.30 -0.64 1.02
CA PHE A 58 -9.07 -1.65 2.06
C PHE A 58 -7.75 -1.36 2.74
N ARG A 59 -7.78 -1.11 4.03
CA ARG A 59 -6.60 -0.90 4.86
C ARG A 59 -6.27 -2.17 5.63
N SER A 60 -5.00 -2.52 5.65
CA SER A 60 -4.53 -3.67 6.41
C SER A 60 -3.15 -3.43 7.01
N ALA A 61 -2.98 -3.89 8.24
CA ALA A 61 -1.76 -3.67 9.00
C ALA A 61 -0.83 -4.87 8.91
N MET A 62 0.44 -4.62 8.57
CA MET A 62 1.50 -5.62 8.57
C MET A 62 2.27 -5.57 9.89
N PHE A 63 2.22 -6.65 10.66
CA PHE A 63 2.88 -6.77 11.97
C PHE A 63 4.25 -7.44 11.90
N TYR A 64 4.82 -7.54 10.72
CA TYR A 64 6.16 -8.04 10.52
C TYR A 64 7.18 -7.35 11.45
N GLY A 65 8.01 -8.15 12.12
CA GLY A 65 9.03 -7.64 13.04
C GLY A 65 8.56 -7.37 14.47
N LEU A 66 7.27 -7.58 14.78
CA LEU A 66 6.71 -7.35 16.12
C LEU A 66 6.50 -8.64 16.93
N SER A 67 7.04 -9.77 16.48
CA SER A 67 6.94 -11.08 17.18
C SER A 67 5.50 -11.52 17.47
N THR A 68 4.58 -11.28 16.55
CA THR A 68 3.16 -11.59 16.65
C THR A 68 2.79 -13.00 16.16
N ALA A 69 3.73 -13.92 16.20
CA ALA A 69 3.68 -15.26 15.60
C ALA A 69 3.62 -15.26 14.05
N ALA A 70 3.86 -16.41 13.43
CA ALA A 70 4.00 -16.54 11.99
C ALA A 70 2.76 -16.03 11.23
N HIS A 71 1.57 -16.44 11.66
CA HIS A 71 0.31 -16.11 10.99
C HIS A 71 -0.15 -14.65 11.14
N HIS A 72 0.61 -13.79 11.81
CA HIS A 72 0.40 -12.34 11.85
C HIS A 72 1.60 -11.54 11.30
N SER A 73 2.61 -12.21 10.76
CA SER A 73 3.87 -11.59 10.37
C SER A 73 4.15 -11.59 8.88
N ASP A 74 3.14 -11.90 8.06
CA ASP A 74 3.28 -11.91 6.61
C ASP A 74 3.31 -10.50 6.00
N ARG A 75 3.88 -10.45 4.81
CA ARG A 75 3.80 -9.33 3.86
C ARG A 75 3.05 -9.81 2.62
N PRO A 76 1.70 -9.82 2.62
CA PRO A 76 0.92 -10.54 1.61
C PRO A 76 0.80 -9.82 0.27
N TYR A 77 1.26 -8.58 0.14
CA TYR A 77 1.11 -7.79 -1.07
C TYR A 77 1.57 -8.51 -2.37
N PRO A 78 2.61 -9.37 -2.40
CA PRO A 78 2.98 -10.05 -3.63
C PRO A 78 1.88 -10.96 -4.18
N MET A 79 1.05 -11.55 -3.33
CA MET A 79 -0.07 -12.39 -3.76
C MET A 79 -1.13 -11.57 -4.51
N PHE A 80 -1.32 -10.31 -4.12
CA PHE A 80 -2.30 -9.42 -4.73
C PHE A 80 -1.75 -8.65 -5.93
N MET A 81 -0.43 -8.50 -6.06
CA MET A 81 0.21 -7.83 -7.20
C MET A 81 -0.08 -8.50 -8.54
N ASN A 82 -0.33 -9.80 -8.54
CA ASN A 82 -0.68 -10.57 -9.73
C ASN A 82 -2.18 -10.54 -10.05
N VAL A 83 -2.98 -9.80 -9.30
CA VAL A 83 -4.44 -9.75 -9.51
C VAL A 83 -4.79 -8.47 -10.28
N PRO A 84 -5.14 -8.58 -11.59
CA PRO A 84 -5.52 -7.40 -12.38
C PRO A 84 -6.79 -6.76 -11.82
N GLY A 85 -6.82 -5.43 -11.81
CA GLY A 85 -7.93 -4.63 -11.30
C GLY A 85 -7.73 -4.06 -9.89
N LEU A 86 -6.78 -4.58 -9.10
CA LEU A 86 -6.40 -4.00 -7.80
C LEU A 86 -5.31 -2.95 -7.97
N LYS A 87 -5.35 -1.92 -7.13
CA LYS A 87 -4.24 -1.00 -6.89
C LYS A 87 -3.64 -1.29 -5.52
N ILE A 88 -2.31 -1.12 -5.38
CA ILE A 88 -1.60 -1.45 -4.13
C ILE A 88 -0.70 -0.30 -3.74
N MET A 89 -0.88 0.22 -2.53
CA MET A 89 0.02 1.20 -1.91
C MET A 89 0.67 0.65 -0.65
N VAL A 90 1.90 1.08 -0.39
CA VAL A 90 2.75 0.66 0.74
C VAL A 90 3.47 1.86 1.35
N PRO A 91 2.77 2.78 2.01
CA PRO A 91 3.35 4.02 2.51
C PRO A 91 4.53 3.77 3.45
N ALA A 92 5.58 4.58 3.34
CA ALA A 92 6.79 4.49 4.16
C ALA A 92 6.99 5.68 5.09
N SER A 93 6.15 6.72 4.98
CA SER A 93 6.20 7.92 5.82
C SER A 93 4.81 8.47 6.11
N PRO A 94 4.64 9.35 7.12
CA PRO A 94 3.39 10.07 7.36
C PRO A 94 2.91 10.89 6.15
N THR A 95 3.81 11.56 5.44
CA THR A 95 3.50 12.30 4.21
C THR A 95 2.95 11.37 3.13
N ASP A 96 3.60 10.21 2.90
CA ASP A 96 3.13 9.22 1.93
C ASP A 96 1.76 8.66 2.34
N ALA A 97 1.56 8.35 3.62
CA ALA A 97 0.29 7.84 4.12
C ALA A 97 -0.86 8.84 3.86
N LYS A 98 -0.67 10.13 4.17
CA LYS A 98 -1.67 11.19 3.92
C LYS A 98 -1.95 11.34 2.42
N GLY A 99 -0.90 11.51 1.61
CA GLY A 99 -1.05 11.84 0.19
C GLY A 99 -1.57 10.67 -0.66
N LEU A 100 -1.07 9.45 -0.42
CA LEU A 100 -1.53 8.24 -1.12
C LEU A 100 -2.96 7.86 -0.72
N LEU A 101 -3.30 7.93 0.58
CA LEU A 101 -4.66 7.62 1.04
C LEU A 101 -5.68 8.60 0.44
N ARG A 102 -5.32 9.88 0.34
CA ARG A 102 -6.18 10.87 -0.30
C ARG A 102 -6.42 10.54 -1.78
N THR A 103 -5.37 10.18 -2.50
CA THR A 103 -5.49 9.71 -3.89
C THR A 103 -6.33 8.45 -4.00
N ALA A 104 -6.13 7.48 -3.10
CA ALA A 104 -6.87 6.23 -3.08
C ALA A 104 -8.38 6.44 -2.89
N ILE A 105 -8.78 7.37 -2.02
CA ILE A 105 -10.19 7.71 -1.78
C ILE A 105 -10.84 8.31 -3.04
N ASP A 106 -10.10 9.07 -3.82
CA ASP A 106 -10.60 9.71 -5.04
C ASP A 106 -10.63 8.76 -6.26
N MET A 107 -9.97 7.59 -6.19
CA MET A 107 -9.96 6.61 -7.28
C MET A 107 -11.29 5.89 -7.44
N ASP A 108 -11.60 5.50 -8.68
CA ASP A 108 -12.76 4.65 -9.00
C ASP A 108 -12.42 3.16 -9.05
N ASP A 109 -11.16 2.81 -8.85
CA ASP A 109 -10.66 1.43 -8.77
C ASP A 109 -10.40 1.05 -7.31
N PRO A 110 -10.49 -0.26 -6.95
CA PRO A 110 -10.24 -0.71 -5.60
C PRO A 110 -8.75 -0.63 -5.24
N VAL A 111 -8.49 -0.15 -4.03
CA VAL A 111 -7.13 0.04 -3.50
C VAL A 111 -6.91 -0.83 -2.26
N LEU A 112 -5.79 -1.56 -2.21
CA LEU A 112 -5.25 -2.19 -1.02
C LEU A 112 -4.13 -1.33 -0.45
N SER A 113 -4.27 -0.92 0.81
CA SER A 113 -3.23 -0.25 1.59
C SER A 113 -2.59 -1.24 2.56
N PHE A 114 -1.30 -1.49 2.40
CA PHE A 114 -0.53 -2.30 3.33
C PHE A 114 0.34 -1.40 4.21
N GLU A 115 -0.02 -1.29 5.49
CA GLU A 115 0.55 -0.35 6.44
C GLU A 115 1.42 -1.08 7.47
N ALA A 116 2.73 -0.80 7.48
CA ALA A 116 3.63 -1.43 8.44
C ALA A 116 3.48 -0.83 9.83
N CYS A 117 3.12 -1.63 10.83
CA CYS A 117 2.97 -1.18 12.22
C CYS A 117 4.25 -0.60 12.82
N LEU A 118 5.42 -1.03 12.34
CA LEU A 118 6.71 -0.46 12.75
C LEU A 118 6.83 1.03 12.47
N LEU A 119 6.02 1.56 11.53
CA LEU A 119 6.04 2.97 11.14
C LEU A 119 5.00 3.83 11.87
N TRP A 120 4.07 3.24 12.63
CA TRP A 120 2.97 3.99 13.27
C TRP A 120 3.43 5.04 14.30
N GLY A 121 4.61 4.85 14.88
CA GLY A 121 5.21 5.83 15.79
C GLY A 121 6.00 6.95 15.09
N MET A 122 6.14 6.90 13.76
CA MET A 122 6.90 7.89 13.00
C MET A 122 6.21 9.24 13.04
N LYS A 123 7.01 10.29 13.17
CA LYS A 123 6.55 11.69 13.15
C LYS A 123 7.27 12.43 12.05
N GLU A 124 6.55 13.28 11.36
CA GLU A 124 7.06 14.12 10.28
C GLU A 124 6.28 15.42 10.26
N ASP A 125 6.93 16.52 9.97
CA ASP A 125 6.25 17.78 9.70
C ASP A 125 5.63 17.70 8.31
N ILE A 126 4.31 17.68 8.28
CA ILE A 126 3.54 17.55 7.05
C ILE A 126 2.96 18.91 6.70
N GLU A 127 3.13 19.32 5.46
CA GLU A 127 2.53 20.54 4.93
C GLU A 127 1.02 20.59 5.19
N ASP A 128 0.55 21.74 5.67
CA ASP A 128 -0.88 21.96 5.87
C ASP A 128 -1.64 21.97 4.55
N GLY A 129 -2.91 21.57 4.64
CA GLY A 129 -3.80 21.52 3.49
C GLY A 129 -3.94 20.14 2.85
N GLU A 130 -4.61 20.13 1.70
CA GLU A 130 -4.86 18.94 0.91
C GLU A 130 -3.82 18.78 -0.18
N PHE A 131 -3.14 17.65 -0.20
CA PHE A 131 -2.29 17.25 -1.31
C PHE A 131 -2.53 15.78 -1.67
N ARG A 132 -2.12 15.41 -2.86
CA ARG A 132 -2.25 14.06 -3.40
C ARG A 132 -0.90 13.59 -3.91
N ILE A 133 -0.59 12.33 -3.67
CA ILE A 133 0.55 11.65 -4.26
C ILE A 133 0.00 10.69 -5.32
N PRO A 134 0.37 10.86 -6.59
CA PRO A 134 -0.10 9.98 -7.65
C PRO A 134 0.46 8.56 -7.47
N PHE A 135 -0.34 7.56 -7.83
CA PHE A 135 0.11 6.17 -7.90
C PHE A 135 1.01 5.98 -9.13
N GLY A 136 1.99 5.09 -9.02
CA GLY A 136 2.96 4.83 -10.08
C GLY A 136 4.07 5.88 -10.17
N VAL A 137 4.29 6.66 -9.11
CA VAL A 137 5.38 7.63 -9.03
C VAL A 137 6.22 7.34 -7.79
N ALA A 138 7.43 6.85 -8.00
CA ALA A 138 8.40 6.59 -6.95
C ALA A 138 8.95 7.88 -6.33
N ARG A 139 9.53 7.76 -5.15
CA ARG A 139 10.25 8.83 -4.47
C ARG A 139 11.73 8.49 -4.39
N THR A 140 12.59 9.38 -4.83
CA THR A 140 13.99 9.34 -4.46
C THR A 140 14.13 9.90 -3.04
N VAL A 141 14.34 9.01 -2.09
CA VAL A 141 14.47 9.34 -0.65
C VAL A 141 15.84 9.93 -0.37
N ARG A 142 16.85 9.42 -1.09
CA ARG A 142 18.24 9.88 -1.01
C ARG A 142 18.88 9.76 -2.41
N GLN A 143 19.62 10.79 -2.82
CA GLN A 143 20.47 10.75 -4.01
C GLN A 143 21.76 9.99 -3.69
N GLY A 144 22.29 9.27 -4.68
CA GLY A 144 23.57 8.56 -4.60
C GLY A 144 24.09 8.18 -5.97
N THR A 145 25.38 7.78 -6.06
CA THR A 145 26.06 7.53 -7.34
C THR A 145 26.69 6.14 -7.47
N ASP A 146 26.88 5.42 -6.37
CA ASP A 146 27.66 4.17 -6.39
C ASP A 146 26.76 2.93 -6.34
N VAL A 147 25.64 2.99 -5.61
CA VAL A 147 24.67 1.89 -5.48
C VAL A 147 23.26 2.43 -5.31
N THR A 148 22.28 1.75 -5.91
CA THR A 148 20.86 2.08 -5.73
C THR A 148 20.20 1.02 -4.85
N ILE A 149 19.52 1.45 -3.80
CA ILE A 149 18.72 0.62 -2.89
C ILE A 149 17.25 0.92 -3.15
N VAL A 150 16.51 -0.07 -3.68
CA VAL A 150 15.06 0.01 -3.78
C VAL A 150 14.45 -0.59 -2.53
N ALA A 151 13.73 0.20 -1.76
CA ALA A 151 13.17 -0.19 -0.46
C ALA A 151 11.68 0.10 -0.39
N ILE A 152 10.92 -0.73 0.33
CA ILE A 152 9.46 -0.68 0.40
C ILE A 152 9.03 -0.60 1.87
N SER A 153 8.08 0.30 2.18
CA SER A 153 7.44 0.38 3.49
C SER A 153 8.46 0.49 4.63
N SER A 154 8.42 -0.36 5.65
CA SER A 154 9.35 -0.33 6.80
C SER A 154 10.82 -0.62 6.45
N ALA A 155 11.12 -1.07 5.24
CA ALA A 155 12.51 -1.20 4.79
C ALA A 155 13.13 0.15 4.39
N VAL A 156 12.32 1.18 4.09
CA VAL A 156 12.83 2.50 3.68
C VAL A 156 13.67 3.16 4.79
N PRO A 157 13.20 3.32 6.04
CA PRO A 157 14.05 3.87 7.10
C PRO A 157 15.28 3.00 7.41
N GLN A 158 15.19 1.68 7.22
CA GLN A 158 16.36 0.80 7.35
C GLN A 158 17.39 1.07 6.26
N ALA A 159 16.96 1.28 5.02
CA ALA A 159 17.82 1.66 3.91
C ALA A 159 18.52 3.01 4.16
N VAL A 160 17.80 3.98 4.76
CA VAL A 160 18.38 5.28 5.14
C VAL A 160 19.51 5.09 6.16
N LEU A 161 19.30 4.28 7.18
CA LEU A 161 20.35 3.96 8.17
C LEU A 161 21.53 3.24 7.53
N ALA A 162 21.29 2.27 6.65
CA ALA A 162 22.34 1.57 5.92
C ALA A 162 23.16 2.52 5.04
N ALA A 163 22.49 3.44 4.33
CA ALA A 163 23.16 4.45 3.50
C ALA A 163 24.06 5.38 4.31
N GLN A 164 23.67 5.73 5.54
CA GLN A 164 24.52 6.52 6.45
C GLN A 164 25.80 5.77 6.85
N ILE A 165 25.70 4.45 7.08
CA ILE A 165 26.85 3.60 7.37
C ILE A 165 27.77 3.52 6.14
N LEU A 166 27.20 3.25 4.96
CA LEU A 166 27.94 3.19 3.69
C LEU A 166 28.71 4.48 3.39
N GLU A 167 28.12 5.62 3.72
CA GLU A 167 28.77 6.92 3.55
C GLU A 167 30.06 7.06 4.37
N THR A 168 30.13 6.44 5.56
CA THR A 168 31.36 6.42 6.37
C THR A 168 32.47 5.58 5.72
N GLU A 169 32.12 4.70 4.79
CA GLU A 169 33.03 3.87 4.00
C GLU A 169 33.31 4.49 2.61
N GLY A 170 32.79 5.68 2.34
CA GLY A 170 32.98 6.38 1.07
C GLY A 170 32.06 5.90 -0.07
N ILE A 171 31.00 5.16 0.25
CA ILE A 171 30.02 4.65 -0.71
C ILE A 171 28.77 5.54 -0.71
N SER A 172 28.44 6.12 -1.85
CA SER A 172 27.26 6.98 -2.05
C SER A 172 26.05 6.15 -2.50
N ALA A 173 25.11 5.91 -1.59
CA ALA A 173 23.91 5.10 -1.87
C ALA A 173 22.71 5.98 -2.21
N GLU A 174 22.09 5.72 -3.38
CA GLU A 174 20.78 6.20 -3.72
C GLU A 174 19.70 5.33 -3.06
N ILE A 175 18.59 5.93 -2.65
CA ILE A 175 17.44 5.18 -2.10
C ILE A 175 16.19 5.58 -2.86
N ILE A 176 15.51 4.58 -3.42
CA ILE A 176 14.24 4.74 -4.12
C ILE A 176 13.14 4.00 -3.35
N ASP A 177 12.06 4.72 -3.04
CA ASP A 177 10.83 4.18 -2.50
C ASP A 177 9.76 4.17 -3.60
N PRO A 178 9.30 3.01 -4.07
CA PRO A 178 8.24 2.90 -5.06
C PRO A 178 6.89 3.46 -4.60
N ARG A 179 6.61 3.53 -3.28
CA ARG A 179 5.34 3.98 -2.68
C ARG A 179 4.13 3.12 -3.06
N THR A 180 4.03 2.75 -4.33
CA THR A 180 2.96 1.89 -4.87
C THR A 180 3.57 0.70 -5.59
N LEU A 181 2.90 -0.45 -5.48
CA LEU A 181 3.33 -1.68 -6.13
C LEU A 181 2.48 -2.01 -7.36
N VAL A 182 1.26 -1.47 -7.40
CA VAL A 182 0.35 -1.55 -8.55
C VAL A 182 -0.39 -0.22 -8.70
N PRO A 183 -0.08 0.56 -9.73
CA PRO A 183 1.01 0.39 -10.66
C PRO A 183 2.37 0.62 -9.98
N LEU A 184 3.40 -0.03 -10.50
CA LEU A 184 4.79 0.29 -10.18
C LEU A 184 5.22 1.45 -11.07
N ASP A 185 6.13 2.30 -10.57
CA ASP A 185 6.85 3.27 -11.39
C ASP A 185 7.79 2.51 -12.32
N SER A 186 7.56 2.60 -13.62
CA SER A 186 8.29 1.86 -14.65
C SER A 186 8.92 2.77 -15.72
N LEU A 187 8.92 4.09 -15.47
CA LEU A 187 9.46 5.09 -16.41
C LEU A 187 10.91 5.44 -16.09
#